data_41d173c8b0dc88245bcb3c0dea7c5404
#
_entry.id   41d173c8b0dc88245bcb3c0dea7c5404
#
_cell.length_a   1.000
_cell.length_b   1.000
_cell.length_c   1.000
_cell.angle_alpha   90.00
_cell.angle_beta   90.00
_cell.angle_gamma   90.00
#
_symmetry.space_group_name_H-M   'P 1'
#
loop_
_entity.id
_entity.type
_entity.pdbx_description
1 polymer ?
#
loop_
_entity_poly.entity_id
_entity_poly.type
_entity_poly.pdbx_seq_one_letter_code
_entity_poly.pdbx_strand_id
1 'polypeptide(L)'
;MSLSRVSLRQLEAFARVAELHSFSAAAERLGLTAQAVSQLVAELESILGFRVFDRTTRRVALSAAGRDFLPSAETVLRHLDAAERAADDVRHRAAGVVRIGAPLALASTALPAAIRDYAAERPKVVIRIRDLPVDQLVDSVAAGDVDLAVGPDRPVGAGVQRHPLFDSPWVLWCPPGHTLAKRKVVRWKDLRDQPLVAAGHDHERSVAQMRLTVPEGARVGPVDVVDNLTTAMGIAAQGLAATLAPAYVQVLAQHFGLVMRRVVDPEAIRSVCLYQAQGRHLSPAAEGFGAHLAAWLPRWHAEVAASKVPR
;
A
#
# COMPACT_ATOMS: atom_id res chain seq x y z
N MET A 1 11.88 -30.72 19.15
CA MET A 1 12.95 -29.84 18.57
C MET A 1 12.80 -28.46 19.16
N SER A 2 13.88 -27.88 19.71
CA SER A 2 13.82 -26.50 20.21
C SER A 2 14.45 -25.57 19.20
N LEU A 3 13.65 -24.63 18.66
CA LEU A 3 14.12 -23.57 17.75
C LEU A 3 14.99 -22.51 18.47
N SER A 4 15.19 -22.64 19.79
CA SER A 4 16.03 -21.74 20.60
C SER A 4 17.50 -21.69 20.17
N ARG A 5 17.94 -22.64 19.34
CA ARG A 5 19.32 -22.69 18.79
C ARG A 5 19.47 -21.99 17.46
N VAL A 6 18.35 -21.61 16.82
CA VAL A 6 18.36 -20.89 15.56
C VAL A 6 18.73 -19.42 15.83
N SER A 7 19.72 -18.92 15.12
CA SER A 7 20.12 -17.52 15.21
C SER A 7 19.38 -16.66 14.17
N LEU A 8 19.22 -15.38 14.48
CA LEU A 8 18.63 -14.41 13.55
C LEU A 8 19.44 -14.31 12.25
N ARG A 9 20.77 -14.37 12.31
CA ARG A 9 21.65 -14.38 11.13
C ARG A 9 21.39 -15.58 10.20
N GLN A 10 21.06 -16.74 10.76
CA GLN A 10 20.73 -17.92 9.97
C GLN A 10 19.39 -17.75 9.25
N LEU A 11 18.38 -17.18 9.93
CA LEU A 11 17.08 -16.85 9.29
C LEU A 11 17.22 -15.79 8.21
N GLU A 12 18.03 -14.77 8.46
CA GLU A 12 18.33 -13.71 7.51
C GLU A 12 19.04 -14.23 6.26
N ALA A 13 20.06 -15.06 6.43
CA ALA A 13 20.76 -15.71 5.33
C ALA A 13 19.80 -16.58 4.50
N PHE A 14 18.94 -17.37 5.15
CA PHE A 14 17.93 -18.18 4.47
C PHE A 14 16.96 -17.33 3.68
N ALA A 15 16.35 -16.31 4.29
CA ALA A 15 15.37 -15.43 3.64
C ALA A 15 16.00 -14.69 2.44
N ARG A 16 17.22 -14.17 2.56
CA ARG A 16 17.92 -13.50 1.46
C ARG A 16 18.27 -14.42 0.30
N VAL A 17 18.72 -15.63 0.56
CA VAL A 17 18.96 -16.62 -0.50
C VAL A 17 17.66 -17.02 -1.18
N ALA A 18 16.56 -17.14 -0.44
CA ALA A 18 15.24 -17.43 -0.99
C ALA A 18 14.73 -16.31 -1.90
N GLU A 19 14.90 -15.05 -1.49
CA GLU A 19 14.51 -13.86 -2.27
C GLU A 19 15.32 -13.71 -3.56
N LEU A 20 16.66 -13.83 -3.46
CA LEU A 20 17.58 -13.54 -4.57
C LEU A 20 17.91 -14.77 -5.43
N HIS A 21 17.47 -15.96 -5.03
CA HIS A 21 17.77 -17.23 -5.67
C HIS A 21 19.26 -17.47 -5.94
N SER A 22 20.15 -16.86 -5.10
CA SER A 22 21.59 -16.86 -5.26
C SER A 22 22.31 -16.67 -3.92
N PHE A 23 23.21 -17.58 -3.59
CA PHE A 23 24.08 -17.44 -2.40
C PHE A 23 25.07 -16.26 -2.53
N SER A 24 25.60 -16.03 -3.74
CA SER A 24 26.54 -14.93 -3.98
C SER A 24 25.86 -13.57 -3.89
N ALA A 25 24.67 -13.41 -4.46
CA ALA A 25 23.90 -12.17 -4.37
C ALA A 25 23.42 -11.89 -2.94
N ALA A 26 23.00 -12.94 -2.21
CA ALA A 26 22.66 -12.82 -0.80
C ALA A 26 23.87 -12.42 0.06
N ALA A 27 25.04 -12.96 -0.23
CA ALA A 27 26.28 -12.62 0.47
C ALA A 27 26.66 -11.13 0.25
N GLU A 28 26.60 -10.65 -0.96
CA GLU A 28 26.83 -9.23 -1.30
C GLU A 28 25.86 -8.33 -0.53
N ARG A 29 24.57 -8.69 -0.53
CA ARG A 29 23.52 -7.93 0.19
C ARG A 29 23.72 -7.90 1.70
N LEU A 30 24.27 -8.97 2.28
CA LEU A 30 24.50 -9.12 3.72
C LEU A 30 25.89 -8.64 4.16
N GLY A 31 26.75 -8.22 3.23
CA GLY A 31 28.15 -7.87 3.54
C GLY A 31 28.98 -9.06 4.01
N LEU A 32 28.68 -10.28 3.53
CA LEU A 32 29.34 -11.52 3.89
C LEU A 32 29.99 -12.18 2.68
N THR A 33 30.75 -13.26 2.89
CA THR A 33 31.22 -14.14 1.83
C THR A 33 30.16 -15.18 1.48
N ALA A 34 30.12 -15.65 0.22
CA ALA A 34 29.21 -16.71 -0.21
C ALA A 34 29.38 -17.99 0.61
N GLN A 35 30.61 -18.29 1.05
CA GLN A 35 30.91 -19.43 1.92
C GLN A 35 30.26 -19.25 3.31
N ALA A 36 30.32 -18.03 3.90
CA ALA A 36 29.70 -17.74 5.19
C ALA A 36 28.17 -17.88 5.12
N VAL A 37 27.53 -17.35 4.06
CA VAL A 37 26.08 -17.52 3.85
C VAL A 37 25.72 -18.99 3.68
N SER A 38 26.50 -19.76 2.89
CA SER A 38 26.28 -21.20 2.73
C SER A 38 26.40 -21.96 4.06
N GLN A 39 27.34 -21.58 4.91
CA GLN A 39 27.52 -22.17 6.23
C GLN A 39 26.34 -21.85 7.15
N LEU A 40 25.88 -20.58 7.21
CA LEU A 40 24.71 -20.18 8.00
C LEU A 40 23.46 -20.97 7.62
N VAL A 41 23.23 -21.16 6.33
CA VAL A 41 22.11 -21.97 5.83
C VAL A 41 22.28 -23.45 6.19
N ALA A 42 23.48 -24.01 6.03
CA ALA A 42 23.74 -25.42 6.39
C ALA A 42 23.54 -25.68 7.89
N GLU A 43 23.96 -24.74 8.75
CA GLU A 43 23.74 -24.81 10.19
C GLU A 43 22.24 -24.73 10.53
N LEU A 44 21.49 -23.84 9.86
CA LEU A 44 20.03 -23.76 9.98
C LEU A 44 19.39 -25.11 9.64
N GLU A 45 19.73 -25.69 8.49
CA GLU A 45 19.22 -26.99 8.03
C GLU A 45 19.54 -28.10 9.06
N SER A 46 20.75 -28.08 9.64
CA SER A 46 21.14 -29.01 10.67
C SER A 46 20.31 -28.91 11.95
N ILE A 47 19.96 -27.70 12.36
CA ILE A 47 19.12 -27.45 13.54
C ILE A 47 17.64 -27.83 13.25
N LEU A 48 17.13 -27.50 12.06
CA LEU A 48 15.77 -27.81 11.65
C LEU A 48 15.57 -29.31 11.37
N GLY A 49 16.64 -30.04 11.02
CA GLY A 49 16.57 -31.45 10.66
C GLY A 49 16.01 -31.71 9.26
N PHE A 50 15.85 -30.67 8.44
CA PHE A 50 15.45 -30.77 7.04
C PHE A 50 16.15 -29.71 6.19
N ARG A 51 16.22 -29.94 4.88
CA ARG A 51 16.80 -29.00 3.93
C ARG A 51 15.78 -27.92 3.56
N VAL A 52 16.21 -26.68 3.51
CA VAL A 52 15.40 -25.54 3.06
C VAL A 52 15.63 -25.21 1.57
N PHE A 53 16.75 -25.69 0.99
CA PHE A 53 17.01 -25.57 -0.46
C PHE A 53 17.26 -26.94 -1.11
N ASP A 54 16.80 -27.06 -2.36
CA ASP A 54 17.14 -28.19 -3.23
C ASP A 54 18.54 -27.97 -3.81
N ARG A 55 19.44 -28.94 -3.60
CA ARG A 55 20.78 -28.90 -4.16
C ARG A 55 20.79 -29.47 -5.58
N THR A 56 20.36 -28.69 -6.55
CA THR A 56 20.63 -28.98 -7.96
C THR A 56 21.68 -28.00 -8.47
N THR A 57 22.67 -28.50 -9.22
CA THR A 57 23.86 -27.76 -9.65
C THR A 57 23.60 -26.58 -10.61
N ARG A 58 22.34 -26.32 -10.98
CA ARG A 58 21.98 -25.29 -11.96
C ARG A 58 21.13 -24.14 -11.43
N ARG A 59 20.41 -24.29 -10.31
CA ARG A 59 19.57 -23.22 -9.73
C ARG A 59 19.39 -23.42 -8.24
N VAL A 60 19.42 -22.33 -7.48
CA VAL A 60 19.03 -22.29 -6.08
C VAL A 60 17.51 -22.21 -6.02
N ALA A 61 16.86 -23.25 -5.54
CA ALA A 61 15.41 -23.30 -5.39
C ALA A 61 15.06 -23.75 -3.96
N LEU A 62 13.97 -23.21 -3.41
CA LEU A 62 13.42 -23.68 -2.14
C LEU A 62 12.95 -25.13 -2.25
N SER A 63 13.28 -25.96 -1.27
CA SER A 63 12.62 -27.25 -1.08
C SER A 63 11.15 -27.09 -0.70
N ALA A 64 10.36 -28.17 -0.71
CA ALA A 64 8.98 -28.12 -0.22
C ALA A 64 8.94 -27.61 1.24
N ALA A 65 9.79 -28.18 2.12
CA ALA A 65 9.90 -27.74 3.52
C ALA A 65 10.39 -26.31 3.66
N GLY A 66 11.30 -25.84 2.78
CA GLY A 66 11.75 -24.45 2.75
C GLY A 66 10.64 -23.47 2.38
N ARG A 67 9.78 -23.81 1.43
CA ARG A 67 8.59 -22.99 1.11
C ARG A 67 7.61 -22.88 2.26
N ASP A 68 7.39 -23.96 2.99
CA ASP A 68 6.49 -23.98 4.15
C ASP A 68 7.09 -23.21 5.35
N PHE A 69 8.41 -23.22 5.51
CA PHE A 69 9.10 -22.57 6.63
C PHE A 69 9.36 -21.06 6.38
N LEU A 70 9.51 -20.62 5.12
CA LEU A 70 9.86 -19.24 4.77
C LEU A 70 8.91 -18.18 5.39
N PRO A 71 7.57 -18.32 5.34
CA PRO A 71 6.66 -17.34 5.94
C PRO A 71 6.89 -17.15 7.45
N SER A 72 7.25 -18.24 8.16
CA SER A 72 7.53 -18.20 9.59
C SER A 72 8.86 -17.50 9.88
N ALA A 73 9.91 -17.77 9.08
CA ALA A 73 11.21 -17.10 9.18
C ALA A 73 11.09 -15.59 8.93
N GLU A 74 10.38 -15.19 7.87
CA GLU A 74 10.11 -13.78 7.55
C GLU A 74 9.31 -13.08 8.66
N THR A 75 8.37 -13.80 9.29
CA THR A 75 7.61 -13.25 10.43
C THR A 75 8.51 -12.92 11.61
N VAL A 76 9.46 -13.81 11.95
CA VAL A 76 10.43 -13.55 13.03
C VAL A 76 11.31 -12.34 12.70
N LEU A 77 11.81 -12.25 11.47
CA LEU A 77 12.63 -11.11 11.03
C LEU A 77 11.84 -9.78 11.07
N ARG A 78 10.59 -9.78 10.63
CA ARG A 78 9.72 -8.59 10.75
C ARG A 78 9.53 -8.16 12.22
N HIS A 79 9.36 -9.10 13.14
CA HIS A 79 9.24 -8.78 14.56
C HIS A 79 10.54 -8.26 15.16
N LEU A 80 11.70 -8.73 14.68
CA LEU A 80 12.99 -8.16 15.07
C LEU A 80 13.11 -6.71 14.63
N ASP A 81 12.82 -6.43 13.34
CA ASP A 81 12.81 -5.06 12.81
C ASP A 81 11.84 -4.15 13.60
N ALA A 82 10.70 -4.69 14.04
CA ALA A 82 9.76 -3.94 14.88
C ALA A 82 10.34 -3.66 16.28
N ALA A 83 11.06 -4.61 16.86
CA ALA A 83 11.72 -4.43 18.16
C ALA A 83 12.88 -3.43 18.09
N GLU A 84 13.68 -3.45 17.02
CA GLU A 84 14.75 -2.46 16.78
C GLU A 84 14.16 -1.06 16.62
N ARG A 85 13.08 -0.91 15.84
CA ARG A 85 12.35 0.35 15.70
C ARG A 85 11.81 0.83 17.05
N ALA A 86 11.24 -0.05 17.87
CA ALA A 86 10.75 0.29 19.20
C ALA A 86 11.88 0.75 20.14
N ALA A 87 13.06 0.11 20.04
CA ALA A 87 14.24 0.55 20.80
C ALA A 87 14.74 1.93 20.36
N ASP A 88 14.72 2.22 19.05
CA ASP A 88 15.06 3.52 18.52
C ASP A 88 14.03 4.59 18.93
N ASP A 89 12.75 4.25 18.97
CA ASP A 89 11.69 5.14 19.46
C ASP A 89 11.86 5.45 20.96
N VAL A 90 12.34 4.48 21.75
CA VAL A 90 12.71 4.71 23.17
C VAL A 90 13.86 5.70 23.28
N ARG A 91 14.87 5.60 22.41
CA ARG A 91 16.01 6.55 22.39
C ARG A 91 15.58 7.94 21.95
N HIS A 92 14.58 8.06 21.07
CA HIS A 92 14.07 9.32 20.52
C HIS A 92 12.81 9.83 21.23
N ARG A 93 12.39 9.26 22.34
CA ARG A 93 11.15 9.57 23.09
C ARG A 93 10.93 11.04 23.45
N ALA A 94 11.97 11.87 23.41
CA ALA A 94 11.82 13.30 23.64
C ALA A 94 11.05 14.05 22.52
N ALA A 95 10.88 13.46 21.33
CA ALA A 95 10.31 14.13 20.17
C ALA A 95 9.02 13.48 19.61
N GLY A 96 8.65 12.25 20.00
CA GLY A 96 7.47 11.55 19.46
C GLY A 96 7.56 11.33 17.95
N VAL A 97 7.97 10.14 17.49
CA VAL A 97 7.93 9.76 16.06
C VAL A 97 6.64 9.01 15.79
N VAL A 98 5.94 9.37 14.72
CA VAL A 98 4.74 8.68 14.22
C VAL A 98 5.01 8.21 12.80
N ARG A 99 4.78 6.93 12.53
CA ARG A 99 4.86 6.34 11.19
C ARG A 99 3.45 6.18 10.65
N ILE A 100 3.20 6.75 9.47
CA ILE A 100 1.91 6.62 8.81
C ILE A 100 2.06 6.02 7.43
N GLY A 101 1.29 4.96 7.16
CA GLY A 101 1.19 4.33 5.85
C GLY A 101 0.05 4.90 5.02
N ALA A 102 0.27 5.13 3.73
CA ALA A 102 -0.80 5.51 2.82
C ALA A 102 -0.44 5.17 1.36
N PRO A 103 -1.43 4.94 0.48
CA PRO A 103 -1.19 4.88 -0.95
C PRO A 103 -0.71 6.22 -1.48
N LEU A 104 0.10 6.17 -2.55
CA LEU A 104 0.76 7.32 -3.18
C LEU A 104 -0.14 8.56 -3.30
N ALA A 105 -1.40 8.41 -3.71
CA ALA A 105 -2.31 9.53 -3.89
C ALA A 105 -2.52 10.33 -2.60
N LEU A 106 -2.74 9.66 -1.47
CA LEU A 106 -2.91 10.32 -0.16
C LEU A 106 -1.57 10.73 0.43
N ALA A 107 -0.54 9.89 0.25
CA ALA A 107 0.82 10.15 0.74
C ALA A 107 1.43 11.42 0.12
N SER A 108 1.16 11.69 -1.16
CA SER A 108 1.71 12.85 -1.89
C SER A 108 0.83 14.09 -1.86
N THR A 109 -0.43 14.01 -1.47
CA THR A 109 -1.37 15.14 -1.50
C THR A 109 -1.89 15.54 -0.13
N ALA A 110 -2.73 14.71 0.48
CA ALA A 110 -3.40 15.01 1.74
C ALA A 110 -2.45 15.00 2.94
N LEU A 111 -1.61 13.96 3.08
CA LEU A 111 -0.75 13.81 4.25
C LEU A 111 0.26 14.95 4.43
N PRO A 112 0.98 15.43 3.41
CA PRO A 112 1.90 16.56 3.59
C PRO A 112 1.19 17.82 4.09
N ALA A 113 -0.02 18.08 3.62
CA ALA A 113 -0.81 19.22 4.08
C ALA A 113 -1.30 19.04 5.53
N ALA A 114 -1.80 17.85 5.89
CA ALA A 114 -2.19 17.51 7.25
C ALA A 114 -1.01 17.59 8.24
N ILE A 115 0.17 17.12 7.82
CA ILE A 115 1.40 17.18 8.63
C ILE A 115 1.83 18.63 8.85
N ARG A 116 1.79 19.47 7.83
CA ARG A 116 2.11 20.89 7.96
C ARG A 116 1.19 21.58 8.97
N ASP A 117 -0.10 21.28 8.91
CA ASP A 117 -1.11 21.83 9.82
C ASP A 117 -0.87 21.35 11.27
N TYR A 118 -0.65 20.05 11.44
CA TYR A 118 -0.37 19.47 12.75
C TYR A 118 0.95 19.97 13.36
N ALA A 119 1.99 20.14 12.56
CA ALA A 119 3.29 20.62 13.03
C ALA A 119 3.27 22.05 13.56
N ALA A 120 2.31 22.89 13.14
CA ALA A 120 2.13 24.22 13.68
C ALA A 120 1.77 24.19 15.18
N GLU A 121 0.99 23.18 15.60
CA GLU A 121 0.58 23.01 17.01
C GLU A 121 1.53 22.08 17.79
N ARG A 122 2.18 21.14 17.11
CA ARG A 122 3.00 20.08 17.69
C ARG A 122 4.38 19.97 17.02
N PRO A 123 5.23 21.02 17.06
CA PRO A 123 6.48 21.09 16.31
C PRO A 123 7.54 20.04 16.71
N LYS A 124 7.37 19.42 17.88
CA LYS A 124 8.29 18.36 18.36
C LYS A 124 7.93 16.96 17.85
N VAL A 125 6.74 16.78 17.26
CA VAL A 125 6.32 15.47 16.72
C VAL A 125 6.85 15.31 15.30
N VAL A 126 7.54 14.22 15.04
CA VAL A 126 8.06 13.87 13.72
C VAL A 126 7.15 12.85 13.06
N ILE A 127 6.55 13.21 11.93
CA ILE A 127 5.71 12.30 11.16
C ILE A 127 6.53 11.74 9.99
N ARG A 128 6.56 10.41 9.86
CA ARG A 128 7.22 9.70 8.76
C ARG A 128 6.19 9.01 7.90
N ILE A 129 6.06 9.43 6.65
CA ILE A 129 5.17 8.80 5.67
C ILE A 129 5.87 7.57 5.09
N ARG A 130 5.12 6.48 4.94
CA ARG A 130 5.48 5.30 4.14
C ARG A 130 4.49 5.13 3.01
N ASP A 131 4.98 5.16 1.78
CA ASP A 131 4.18 4.76 0.62
C ASP A 131 3.91 3.26 0.69
N LEU A 132 2.65 2.89 0.77
CA LEU A 132 2.22 1.51 0.85
C LEU A 132 1.18 1.20 -0.24
N PRO A 133 1.31 0.07 -0.92
CA PRO A 133 0.22 -0.48 -1.72
C PRO A 133 -1.04 -0.68 -0.86
N VAL A 134 -2.21 -0.53 -1.47
CA VAL A 134 -3.51 -0.61 -0.76
C VAL A 134 -3.70 -1.94 -0.04
N ASP A 135 -3.22 -3.04 -0.60
CA ASP A 135 -3.32 -4.39 -0.05
C ASP A 135 -2.39 -4.63 1.15
N GLN A 136 -1.37 -3.80 1.35
CA GLN A 136 -0.42 -3.89 2.47
C GLN A 136 -0.79 -3.00 3.67
N LEU A 137 -1.79 -2.12 3.56
CA LEU A 137 -2.13 -1.16 4.61
C LEU A 137 -2.47 -1.84 5.95
N VAL A 138 -3.39 -2.81 5.91
CA VAL A 138 -3.87 -3.50 7.12
C VAL A 138 -2.76 -4.34 7.75
N ASP A 139 -2.02 -5.08 6.93
CA ASP A 139 -0.94 -5.94 7.39
C ASP A 139 0.21 -5.13 8.00
N SER A 140 0.56 -3.98 7.42
CA SER A 140 1.60 -3.09 7.96
C SER A 140 1.23 -2.50 9.32
N VAL A 141 -0.07 -2.22 9.56
CA VAL A 141 -0.57 -1.80 10.88
C VAL A 141 -0.53 -2.98 11.86
N ALA A 142 -1.00 -4.15 11.45
CA ALA A 142 -1.00 -5.35 12.29
C ALA A 142 0.42 -5.75 12.71
N ALA A 143 1.38 -5.69 11.80
CA ALA A 143 2.79 -5.98 12.05
C ALA A 143 3.49 -4.88 12.89
N GLY A 144 2.92 -3.67 12.97
CA GLY A 144 3.55 -2.53 13.65
C GLY A 144 4.64 -1.85 12.83
N ASP A 145 4.64 -2.05 11.52
CA ASP A 145 5.52 -1.37 10.58
C ASP A 145 5.19 0.11 10.46
N VAL A 146 3.91 0.42 10.68
CA VAL A 146 3.36 1.77 10.83
C VAL A 146 2.45 1.84 12.05
N ASP A 147 2.36 3.01 12.67
CA ASP A 147 1.49 3.25 13.82
C ASP A 147 0.04 3.45 13.38
N LEU A 148 -0.13 4.11 12.23
CA LEU A 148 -1.39 4.45 11.61
C LEU A 148 -1.31 4.17 10.11
N ALA A 149 -2.46 3.90 9.48
CA ALA A 149 -2.53 3.95 8.02
C ALA A 149 -3.83 4.64 7.57
N VAL A 150 -3.78 5.30 6.40
CA VAL A 150 -4.95 5.92 5.75
C VAL A 150 -5.06 5.41 4.33
N GLY A 151 -6.24 4.96 3.95
CA GLY A 151 -6.49 4.48 2.60
C GLY A 151 -7.89 3.97 2.38
N PRO A 152 -8.16 3.41 1.19
CA PRO A 152 -9.46 2.87 0.86
C PRO A 152 -9.90 1.78 1.83
N ASP A 153 -11.20 1.64 1.99
CA ASP A 153 -11.81 0.63 2.83
C ASP A 153 -11.35 -0.79 2.46
N ARG A 154 -10.82 -1.50 3.46
CA ARG A 154 -10.33 -2.89 3.36
C ARG A 154 -10.89 -3.71 4.52
N PRO A 155 -11.18 -5.00 4.30
CA PRO A 155 -11.48 -5.90 5.39
C PRO A 155 -10.33 -5.91 6.41
N VAL A 156 -10.68 -5.85 7.68
CA VAL A 156 -9.72 -5.94 8.79
C VAL A 156 -9.88 -7.26 9.50
N GLY A 157 -8.76 -7.87 9.92
CA GLY A 157 -8.72 -9.02 10.80
C GLY A 157 -8.75 -8.61 12.27
N ALA A 158 -8.73 -9.61 13.16
CA ALA A 158 -8.54 -9.36 14.59
C ALA A 158 -7.18 -8.63 14.80
N GLY A 159 -7.20 -7.54 15.54
CA GLY A 159 -5.98 -6.77 15.87
C GLY A 159 -5.82 -5.46 15.11
N VAL A 160 -6.70 -5.12 14.17
CA VAL A 160 -6.74 -3.81 13.52
C VAL A 160 -8.14 -3.21 13.61
N GLN A 161 -8.23 -1.97 14.02
CA GLN A 161 -9.46 -1.17 13.98
C GLN A 161 -9.48 -0.29 12.74
N ARG A 162 -10.68 -0.11 12.20
CA ARG A 162 -10.95 0.70 11.02
C ARG A 162 -11.98 1.78 11.36
N HIS A 163 -11.63 3.04 11.09
CA HIS A 163 -12.49 4.19 11.29
C HIS A 163 -12.76 4.87 9.95
N PRO A 164 -14.00 4.87 9.44
CA PRO A 164 -14.37 5.60 8.24
C PRO A 164 -14.12 7.10 8.42
N LEU A 165 -13.57 7.76 7.39
CA LEU A 165 -13.24 9.19 7.39
C LEU A 165 -14.16 9.95 6.43
N PHE A 166 -14.23 9.52 5.18
CA PHE A 166 -15.07 10.12 4.15
C PHE A 166 -15.34 9.14 3.01
N ASP A 167 -16.39 9.39 2.27
CA ASP A 167 -16.77 8.63 1.08
C ASP A 167 -16.34 9.37 -0.18
N SER A 168 -15.87 8.63 -1.18
CA SER A 168 -15.46 9.20 -2.47
C SER A 168 -16.03 8.37 -3.62
N PRO A 169 -16.76 8.99 -4.56
CA PRO A 169 -17.24 8.29 -5.73
C PRO A 169 -16.09 7.94 -6.67
N TRP A 170 -16.24 6.82 -7.37
CA TRP A 170 -15.41 6.49 -8.51
C TRP A 170 -15.84 7.31 -9.73
N VAL A 171 -14.85 7.88 -10.41
CA VAL A 171 -15.05 8.79 -11.50
C VAL A 171 -14.13 8.44 -12.67
N LEU A 172 -14.45 8.91 -13.86
CA LEU A 172 -13.58 8.83 -15.02
C LEU A 172 -12.63 10.02 -15.04
N TRP A 173 -11.34 9.73 -15.21
CA TRP A 173 -10.28 10.70 -15.46
C TRP A 173 -9.81 10.55 -16.91
N CYS A 174 -9.88 11.62 -17.68
CA CYS A 174 -9.50 11.63 -19.08
C CYS A 174 -8.96 13.02 -19.49
N PRO A 175 -8.20 13.13 -20.59
CA PRO A 175 -7.75 14.43 -21.07
C PRO A 175 -8.92 15.28 -21.57
N PRO A 176 -8.81 16.62 -21.60
CA PRO A 176 -9.89 17.52 -22.06
C PRO A 176 -10.37 17.22 -23.49
N GLY A 177 -9.49 16.72 -24.35
CA GLY A 177 -9.80 16.33 -25.73
C GLY A 177 -10.56 15.02 -25.89
N HIS A 178 -10.74 14.23 -24.82
CA HIS A 178 -11.41 12.95 -24.87
C HIS A 178 -12.90 13.12 -25.21
N THR A 179 -13.48 12.18 -25.97
CA THR A 179 -14.88 12.23 -26.40
C THR A 179 -15.87 12.35 -25.24
N LEU A 180 -15.59 11.65 -24.13
CA LEU A 180 -16.42 11.70 -22.93
C LEU A 180 -16.17 12.94 -22.06
N ALA A 181 -15.10 13.69 -22.30
CA ALA A 181 -14.79 14.90 -21.54
C ALA A 181 -15.84 16.02 -21.70
N LYS A 182 -16.58 16.03 -22.82
CA LYS A 182 -17.65 17.01 -23.10
C LYS A 182 -18.98 16.68 -22.41
N ARG A 183 -19.11 15.46 -21.87
CA ARG A 183 -20.36 15.03 -21.20
C ARG A 183 -20.38 15.54 -19.75
N LYS A 184 -21.56 15.93 -19.26
CA LYS A 184 -21.74 16.25 -17.82
C LYS A 184 -21.64 15.01 -16.94
N VAL A 185 -22.13 13.88 -17.46
CA VAL A 185 -22.20 12.58 -16.78
C VAL A 185 -21.87 11.49 -17.78
N VAL A 186 -21.16 10.47 -17.35
CA VAL A 186 -20.81 9.26 -18.10
C VAL A 186 -21.54 8.09 -17.48
N ARG A 187 -22.11 7.21 -18.29
CA ARG A 187 -22.69 5.95 -17.82
C ARG A 187 -21.77 4.79 -18.12
N TRP A 188 -21.88 3.69 -17.38
CA TRP A 188 -21.06 2.49 -17.59
C TRP A 188 -21.12 1.99 -19.05
N LYS A 189 -22.29 2.06 -19.69
CA LYS A 189 -22.43 1.70 -21.11
C LYS A 189 -21.58 2.54 -22.07
N ASP A 190 -21.30 3.80 -21.70
CA ASP A 190 -20.48 4.71 -22.50
C ASP A 190 -18.98 4.38 -22.42
N LEU A 191 -18.57 3.57 -21.43
CA LEU A 191 -17.20 3.14 -21.21
C LEU A 191 -16.87 1.81 -21.93
N ARG A 192 -17.87 1.10 -22.48
CA ARG A 192 -17.70 -0.25 -23.02
C ARG A 192 -16.60 -0.34 -24.06
N ASP A 193 -16.59 0.59 -25.00
CA ASP A 193 -15.70 0.59 -26.16
C ASP A 193 -14.55 1.60 -25.99
N GLN A 194 -14.33 2.09 -24.77
CA GLN A 194 -13.25 2.99 -24.46
C GLN A 194 -12.01 2.23 -23.97
N PRO A 195 -10.82 2.56 -24.45
CA PRO A 195 -9.59 2.04 -23.85
C PRO A 195 -9.50 2.56 -22.40
N LEU A 196 -9.37 1.62 -21.46
CA LEU A 196 -9.25 1.92 -20.03
C LEU A 196 -8.00 1.30 -19.46
N VAL A 197 -7.39 1.99 -18.49
CA VAL A 197 -6.26 1.51 -17.70
C VAL A 197 -6.58 1.57 -16.21
N ALA A 198 -6.29 0.50 -15.49
CA ALA A 198 -6.44 0.41 -14.02
C ALA A 198 -5.08 0.53 -13.33
N ALA A 199 -5.07 1.16 -12.16
CA ALA A 199 -3.87 1.34 -11.35
C ALA A 199 -3.81 0.30 -10.24
N GLY A 200 -2.99 -0.75 -10.43
CA GLY A 200 -2.80 -1.85 -9.50
C GLY A 200 -3.98 -2.83 -9.43
N HIS A 201 -3.72 -3.98 -8.85
CA HIS A 201 -4.71 -5.05 -8.73
C HIS A 201 -5.93 -4.68 -7.86
N ASP A 202 -5.80 -3.70 -6.98
CA ASP A 202 -6.94 -3.22 -6.19
C ASP A 202 -7.93 -2.43 -7.04
N HIS A 203 -7.45 -1.57 -7.93
CA HIS A 203 -8.28 -0.85 -8.90
C HIS A 203 -8.88 -1.80 -9.93
N GLU A 204 -8.11 -2.76 -10.44
CA GLU A 204 -8.61 -3.81 -11.34
C GLU A 204 -9.75 -4.59 -10.71
N ARG A 205 -9.57 -5.08 -9.46
CA ARG A 205 -10.62 -5.78 -8.72
C ARG A 205 -11.85 -4.93 -8.48
N SER A 206 -11.66 -3.65 -8.17
CA SER A 206 -12.77 -2.71 -7.98
C SER A 206 -13.54 -2.50 -9.27
N VAL A 207 -12.87 -2.32 -10.40
CA VAL A 207 -13.50 -2.22 -11.72
C VAL A 207 -14.21 -3.54 -12.06
N ALA A 208 -13.60 -4.69 -11.78
CA ALA A 208 -14.22 -6.00 -11.99
C ALA A 208 -15.47 -6.20 -11.13
N GLN A 209 -15.45 -5.80 -9.85
CA GLN A 209 -16.64 -5.84 -8.98
C GLN A 209 -17.75 -4.92 -9.49
N MET A 210 -17.42 -3.69 -9.90
CA MET A 210 -18.39 -2.77 -10.48
C MET A 210 -19.02 -3.34 -11.76
N ARG A 211 -18.27 -4.10 -12.56
CA ARG A 211 -18.80 -4.83 -13.72
C ARG A 211 -19.92 -5.81 -13.35
N LEU A 212 -19.81 -6.48 -12.20
CA LEU A 212 -20.82 -7.45 -11.75
C LEU A 212 -22.13 -6.80 -11.31
N THR A 213 -22.10 -5.54 -10.90
CA THR A 213 -23.28 -4.77 -10.50
C THR A 213 -24.01 -4.13 -11.68
N VAL A 214 -23.43 -4.17 -12.87
CA VAL A 214 -23.97 -3.56 -14.10
C VAL A 214 -24.60 -4.64 -15.01
N PRO A 215 -25.73 -4.36 -15.68
CA PRO A 215 -26.31 -5.29 -16.65
C PRO A 215 -25.26 -5.74 -17.70
N GLU A 216 -25.35 -7.01 -18.14
CA GLU A 216 -24.34 -7.63 -19.01
C GLU A 216 -24.05 -6.79 -20.26
N GLY A 217 -25.09 -6.22 -20.87
CA GLY A 217 -24.95 -5.35 -22.03
C GLY A 217 -24.27 -3.99 -21.78
N ALA A 218 -24.00 -3.60 -20.53
CA ALA A 218 -23.32 -2.36 -20.17
C ALA A 218 -21.94 -2.59 -19.51
N ARG A 219 -21.49 -3.85 -19.41
CA ARG A 219 -20.20 -4.18 -18.78
C ARG A 219 -19.03 -3.67 -19.61
N VAL A 220 -18.09 -3.05 -18.92
CA VAL A 220 -16.82 -2.58 -19.48
C VAL A 220 -15.94 -3.78 -19.87
N GLY A 221 -15.21 -3.69 -20.97
CA GLY A 221 -14.25 -4.70 -21.42
C GLY A 221 -13.09 -4.93 -20.44
N PRO A 222 -12.18 -5.86 -20.74
CA PRO A 222 -10.92 -5.95 -20.02
C PRO A 222 -10.19 -4.61 -20.00
N VAL A 223 -9.53 -4.30 -18.89
CA VAL A 223 -8.71 -3.10 -18.74
C VAL A 223 -7.24 -3.49 -18.65
N ASP A 224 -6.36 -2.70 -19.25
CA ASP A 224 -4.94 -2.83 -19.02
C ASP A 224 -4.61 -2.45 -17.56
N VAL A 225 -3.63 -3.12 -16.97
CA VAL A 225 -3.23 -2.91 -15.58
C VAL A 225 -1.81 -2.39 -15.51
N VAL A 226 -1.61 -1.32 -14.75
CA VAL A 226 -0.29 -0.78 -14.39
C VAL A 226 -0.16 -0.73 -12.87
N ASP A 227 1.07 -0.73 -12.36
CA ASP A 227 1.31 -0.82 -10.91
C ASP A 227 0.87 0.42 -10.14
N ASN A 228 0.99 1.61 -10.75
CA ASN A 228 0.82 2.87 -10.04
C ASN A 228 -0.24 3.78 -10.67
N LEU A 229 -0.97 4.50 -9.83
CA LEU A 229 -1.96 5.49 -10.26
C LEU A 229 -1.34 6.60 -11.13
N THR A 230 -0.14 7.05 -10.82
CA THR A 230 0.58 8.06 -11.62
C THR A 230 0.88 7.58 -13.04
N THR A 231 1.21 6.29 -13.21
CA THR A 231 1.39 5.69 -14.53
C THR A 231 0.08 5.66 -15.31
N ALA A 232 -1.03 5.24 -14.67
CA ALA A 232 -2.35 5.26 -15.28
C ALA A 232 -2.78 6.68 -15.70
N MET A 233 -2.52 7.67 -14.84
CA MET A 233 -2.80 9.08 -15.14
C MET A 233 -1.91 9.62 -16.28
N GLY A 234 -0.63 9.22 -16.33
CA GLY A 234 0.27 9.57 -17.42
C GLY A 234 -0.21 9.01 -18.77
N ILE A 235 -0.64 7.76 -18.81
CA ILE A 235 -1.24 7.12 -20.00
C ILE A 235 -2.51 7.88 -20.41
N ALA A 236 -3.35 8.21 -19.43
CA ALA A 236 -4.57 8.96 -19.69
C ALA A 236 -4.30 10.37 -20.23
N ALA A 237 -3.29 11.06 -19.70
CA ALA A 237 -2.90 12.40 -20.16
C ALA A 237 -2.46 12.42 -21.63
N GLN A 238 -1.85 11.32 -22.10
CA GLN A 238 -1.48 11.17 -23.52
C GLN A 238 -2.65 10.74 -24.43
N GLY A 239 -3.85 10.52 -23.87
CA GLY A 239 -5.02 10.10 -24.62
C GLY A 239 -4.99 8.63 -25.09
N LEU A 240 -4.08 7.82 -24.59
CA LEU A 240 -3.95 6.40 -24.94
C LEU A 240 -5.07 5.56 -24.32
N ALA A 241 -5.49 5.90 -23.11
CA ALA A 241 -6.61 5.28 -22.41
C ALA A 241 -7.20 6.31 -21.42
N ALA A 242 -8.39 6.04 -20.87
CA ALA A 242 -8.90 6.76 -19.71
C ALA A 242 -8.73 5.90 -18.45
N THR A 243 -8.80 6.49 -17.26
CA THR A 243 -8.69 5.74 -16.01
C THR A 243 -9.86 5.99 -15.08
N LEU A 244 -10.31 4.94 -14.39
CA LEU A 244 -11.30 5.02 -13.33
C LEU A 244 -10.56 5.04 -11.98
N ALA A 245 -10.81 6.07 -11.19
CA ALA A 245 -10.23 6.22 -9.86
C ALA A 245 -11.15 7.05 -8.96
N PRO A 246 -10.97 6.99 -7.62
CA PRO A 246 -11.77 7.82 -6.71
C PRO A 246 -11.61 9.31 -6.97
N ALA A 247 -12.68 10.10 -6.69
CA ALA A 247 -12.68 11.54 -6.93
C ALA A 247 -11.64 12.29 -6.06
N TYR A 248 -11.29 11.78 -4.87
CA TYR A 248 -10.31 12.44 -4.00
C TYR A 248 -8.90 12.55 -4.60
N VAL A 249 -8.57 11.77 -5.64
CA VAL A 249 -7.30 11.89 -6.35
C VAL A 249 -7.21 13.13 -7.26
N GLN A 250 -8.24 13.98 -7.24
CA GLN A 250 -8.32 15.20 -8.06
C GLN A 250 -7.08 16.08 -7.99
N VAL A 251 -6.52 16.26 -6.79
CA VAL A 251 -5.31 17.08 -6.61
C VAL A 251 -4.15 16.55 -7.45
N LEU A 252 -3.98 15.23 -7.48
CA LEU A 252 -2.95 14.58 -8.31
C LEU A 252 -3.31 14.64 -9.80
N ALA A 253 -4.55 14.34 -10.16
CA ALA A 253 -5.02 14.31 -11.55
C ALA A 253 -4.89 15.66 -12.26
N GLN A 254 -5.04 16.76 -11.53
CA GLN A 254 -4.86 18.12 -12.06
C GLN A 254 -3.43 18.37 -12.57
N HIS A 255 -2.42 17.81 -11.94
CA HIS A 255 -1.01 17.91 -12.39
C HIS A 255 -0.78 17.21 -13.74
N PHE A 256 -1.62 16.23 -14.08
CA PHE A 256 -1.62 15.55 -15.38
C PHE A 256 -2.54 16.23 -16.41
N GLY A 257 -3.17 17.35 -16.07
CA GLY A 257 -4.11 18.03 -16.96
C GLY A 257 -5.40 17.25 -17.23
N LEU A 258 -5.75 16.27 -16.37
CA LEU A 258 -6.94 15.45 -16.53
C LEU A 258 -8.19 16.15 -16.01
N VAL A 259 -9.31 15.88 -16.65
CA VAL A 259 -10.65 16.31 -16.22
C VAL A 259 -11.43 15.15 -15.64
N MET A 260 -12.23 15.47 -14.62
CA MET A 260 -13.10 14.51 -13.93
C MET A 260 -14.47 14.43 -14.59
N ARG A 261 -15.02 13.22 -14.76
CA ARG A 261 -16.42 13.01 -15.15
C ARG A 261 -17.07 11.99 -14.22
N ARG A 262 -18.21 12.34 -13.64
CA ARG A 262 -18.98 11.42 -12.81
C ARG A 262 -19.41 10.21 -13.63
N VAL A 263 -19.25 9.03 -13.04
CA VAL A 263 -19.76 7.77 -13.60
C VAL A 263 -20.98 7.36 -12.78
N VAL A 264 -22.09 7.10 -13.45
CA VAL A 264 -23.40 6.82 -12.83
C VAL A 264 -24.04 5.58 -13.42
N ASP A 265 -25.11 5.14 -12.81
CA ASP A 265 -25.95 4.00 -13.23
C ASP A 265 -25.17 2.66 -13.24
N PRO A 266 -24.71 2.16 -12.05
CA PRO A 266 -24.74 2.75 -10.71
C PRO A 266 -23.56 3.69 -10.42
N GLU A 267 -23.73 4.59 -9.44
CA GLU A 267 -22.60 5.31 -8.86
C GLU A 267 -21.86 4.39 -7.89
N ALA A 268 -20.55 4.19 -8.09
CA ALA A 268 -19.74 3.39 -7.19
C ALA A 268 -19.04 4.32 -6.19
N ILE A 269 -19.22 4.06 -4.90
CA ILE A 269 -18.65 4.85 -3.81
C ILE A 269 -17.68 3.97 -3.04
N ARG A 270 -16.57 4.54 -2.61
CA ARG A 270 -15.58 3.89 -1.76
C ARG A 270 -15.22 4.79 -0.58
N SER A 271 -15.29 4.22 0.62
CA SER A 271 -14.87 4.92 1.82
C SER A 271 -13.34 4.97 1.92
N VAL A 272 -12.82 6.05 2.46
CA VAL A 272 -11.44 6.17 2.94
C VAL A 272 -11.47 6.06 4.45
N CYS A 273 -10.57 5.24 4.99
CA CYS A 273 -10.53 4.88 6.40
C CYS A 273 -9.17 5.18 7.04
N LEU A 274 -9.18 5.43 8.32
CA LEU A 274 -8.02 5.39 9.20
C LEU A 274 -7.93 4.01 9.83
N TYR A 275 -6.75 3.40 9.80
CA TYR A 275 -6.45 2.11 10.39
C TYR A 275 -5.48 2.28 11.54
N GLN A 276 -5.72 1.58 12.64
CA GLN A 276 -4.85 1.54 13.81
C GLN A 276 -4.90 0.15 14.47
N ALA A 277 -3.84 -0.21 15.19
CA ALA A 277 -3.81 -1.48 15.88
C ALA A 277 -4.85 -1.52 17.01
N GLN A 278 -5.57 -2.65 17.13
CA GLN A 278 -6.46 -2.94 18.24
C GLN A 278 -5.67 -3.66 19.34
N GLY A 279 -5.82 -3.23 20.61
CA GLY A 279 -5.14 -3.88 21.74
C GLY A 279 -3.66 -3.53 21.92
N ARG A 280 -3.08 -2.70 21.04
CA ARG A 280 -1.76 -2.09 21.24
C ARG A 280 -1.94 -0.63 21.64
N HIS A 281 -1.26 -0.21 22.71
CA HIS A 281 -1.23 1.20 23.06
C HIS A 281 -0.41 1.97 22.03
N LEU A 282 -1.06 2.90 21.35
CA LEU A 282 -0.36 3.88 20.52
C LEU A 282 0.44 4.83 21.41
N SER A 283 1.49 5.43 20.88
CA SER A 283 2.16 6.52 21.58
C SER A 283 1.22 7.74 21.64
N PRO A 284 1.35 8.62 22.66
CA PRO A 284 0.56 9.85 22.72
C PRO A 284 0.68 10.72 21.46
N ALA A 285 1.82 10.68 20.78
CA ALA A 285 2.03 11.34 19.49
C ALA A 285 1.19 10.71 18.38
N ALA A 286 1.14 9.38 18.30
CA ALA A 286 0.35 8.66 17.30
C ALA A 286 -1.16 8.82 17.55
N GLU A 287 -1.60 8.76 18.81
CA GLU A 287 -2.99 9.05 19.18
C GLU A 287 -3.39 10.49 18.79
N GLY A 288 -2.56 11.47 19.15
CA GLY A 288 -2.81 12.86 18.81
C GLY A 288 -2.86 13.11 17.31
N PHE A 289 -1.95 12.52 16.54
CA PHE A 289 -1.96 12.65 15.08
C PHE A 289 -3.14 11.90 14.44
N GLY A 290 -3.51 10.72 14.95
CA GLY A 290 -4.70 9.99 14.52
C GLY A 290 -5.99 10.78 14.72
N ALA A 291 -6.15 11.42 15.89
CA ALA A 291 -7.28 12.30 16.18
C ALA A 291 -7.30 13.54 15.25
N HIS A 292 -6.12 14.14 14.98
CA HIS A 292 -5.99 15.24 14.02
C HIS A 292 -6.44 14.80 12.62
N LEU A 293 -5.97 13.66 12.12
CA LEU A 293 -6.34 13.14 10.81
C LEU A 293 -7.84 12.84 10.70
N ALA A 294 -8.44 12.28 11.75
CA ALA A 294 -9.87 11.98 11.80
C ALA A 294 -10.74 13.25 11.65
N ALA A 295 -10.28 14.38 12.17
CA ALA A 295 -10.97 15.66 12.02
C ALA A 295 -10.58 16.41 10.72
N TRP A 296 -9.33 16.31 10.28
CA TRP A 296 -8.76 17.10 9.19
C TRP A 296 -9.12 16.54 7.81
N LEU A 297 -8.99 15.24 7.60
CA LEU A 297 -9.18 14.60 6.28
C LEU A 297 -10.60 14.78 5.70
N PRO A 298 -11.69 14.65 6.49
CA PRO A 298 -13.03 14.94 5.99
C PRO A 298 -13.20 16.39 5.50
N ARG A 299 -12.61 17.36 6.20
CA ARG A 299 -12.63 18.78 5.81
C ARG A 299 -11.84 19.02 4.52
N TRP A 300 -10.63 18.49 4.45
CA TRP A 300 -9.81 18.53 3.24
C TRP A 300 -10.54 17.93 2.04
N HIS A 301 -11.18 16.76 2.21
CA HIS A 301 -11.95 16.15 1.14
C HIS A 301 -13.12 17.04 0.67
N ALA A 302 -13.85 17.65 1.59
CA ALA A 302 -14.93 18.58 1.25
C ALA A 302 -14.42 19.80 0.48
N GLU A 303 -13.28 20.37 0.85
CA GLU A 303 -12.64 21.50 0.16
C GLU A 303 -12.19 21.10 -1.24
N VAL A 304 -11.54 19.92 -1.40
CA VAL A 304 -11.13 19.38 -2.70
C VAL A 304 -12.34 19.15 -3.59
N ALA A 305 -13.42 18.57 -3.05
CA ALA A 305 -14.66 18.35 -3.80
C ALA A 305 -15.37 19.64 -4.20
N ALA A 306 -15.26 20.71 -3.40
CA ALA A 306 -15.82 22.03 -3.69
C ALA A 306 -14.95 22.83 -4.69
N SER A 307 -13.66 22.51 -4.80
CA SER A 307 -12.75 23.13 -5.75
C SER A 307 -13.17 22.76 -7.17
N LYS A 308 -13.76 23.72 -7.89
CA LYS A 308 -14.12 23.51 -9.28
C LYS A 308 -12.89 23.13 -10.08
N VAL A 309 -12.91 21.96 -10.73
CA VAL A 309 -12.00 21.67 -11.83
C VAL A 309 -12.06 22.85 -12.81
N PRO A 310 -10.93 23.45 -13.19
CA PRO A 310 -10.94 24.45 -14.24
C PRO A 310 -11.69 23.90 -15.45
N ARG A 311 -12.61 24.68 -15.99
CA ARG A 311 -13.44 24.33 -17.16
C ARG A 311 -12.59 24.12 -18.40
#